data_87b9a5229c784178fb24657e7913f8ee
#
_entry.id   87b9a5229c784178fb24657e7913f8ee
#
_cell.length_a   1.000
_cell.length_b   1.000
_cell.length_c   1.000
_cell.angle_alpha   90.00
_cell.angle_beta   90.00
_cell.angle_gamma   90.00
#
_symmetry.space_group_name_H-M   'P 1'
#
loop_
_entity.id
_entity.type
_entity.pdbx_description
1 polymer ?
#
loop_
_entity_poly.entity_id
_entity_poly.type
_entity_poly.pdbx_seq_one_letter_code
_entity_poly.pdbx_strand_id
1 'polypeptide(L)'
;DEVLAVGDEAFQRKCNDYFMERKQSGKTTILVTHDMSAVKKYCNKAVLIEHGLVKVVGDPDEVANQYSFDNAAGQKVSNDDVVVENPKITDLQVKLLNDNIISPDQDISFEISYDVNEDIETYIAFSLTDIDRGIWIYNDNSMDNKTSGSGRKTLTYKCSLAHLNNIKLKLQVSVRDKEDQMIAFADS
;
A
#
# COMPACT_ATOMS: atom_id res chain seq x y z
N ASP A 1 1.88 -10.57 -22.80
CA ASP A 1 0.88 -10.86 -21.78
C ASP A 1 1.34 -12.03 -20.95
N GLU A 2 1.62 -11.81 -19.65
CA GLU A 2 1.99 -12.79 -18.60
C GLU A 2 3.09 -13.82 -18.93
N VAL A 3 3.91 -13.58 -19.94
CA VAL A 3 4.93 -14.52 -20.43
C VAL A 3 6.06 -14.74 -19.41
N LEU A 4 6.24 -13.82 -18.46
CA LEU A 4 7.34 -13.84 -17.49
C LEU A 4 7.13 -14.82 -16.34
N ALA A 5 5.90 -15.27 -16.11
CA ALA A 5 5.56 -16.21 -15.05
C ALA A 5 5.55 -17.69 -15.51
N VAL A 6 5.81 -17.97 -16.78
CA VAL A 6 5.72 -19.31 -17.38
C VAL A 6 7.11 -19.88 -17.61
N GLY A 7 7.29 -21.17 -17.32
CA GLY A 7 8.50 -21.93 -17.61
C GLY A 7 9.39 -22.19 -16.41
N ASP A 8 10.50 -22.88 -16.66
CA ASP A 8 11.53 -23.16 -15.66
C ASP A 8 12.47 -21.95 -15.45
N GLU A 9 13.33 -22.03 -14.47
CA GLU A 9 14.30 -20.98 -14.14
C GLU A 9 15.22 -20.59 -15.31
N ALA A 10 15.57 -21.56 -16.15
CA ALA A 10 16.42 -21.31 -17.32
C ALA A 10 15.68 -20.50 -18.38
N PHE A 11 14.40 -20.76 -18.57
CA PHE A 11 13.54 -19.99 -19.47
C PHE A 11 13.32 -18.58 -18.94
N GLN A 12 13.06 -18.42 -17.63
CA GLN A 12 12.88 -17.10 -16.99
C GLN A 12 14.13 -16.24 -17.14
N ARG A 13 15.34 -16.81 -17.01
CA ARG A 13 16.60 -16.09 -17.27
C ARG A 13 16.70 -15.60 -18.71
N LYS A 14 16.37 -16.44 -19.69
CA LYS A 14 16.36 -16.03 -21.11
C LYS A 14 15.36 -14.90 -21.39
N CYS A 15 14.18 -14.97 -20.79
CA CYS A 15 13.19 -13.90 -20.89
C CYS A 15 13.71 -12.59 -20.28
N ASN A 16 14.33 -12.66 -19.11
CA ASN A 16 14.94 -11.51 -18.46
C ASN A 16 16.00 -10.85 -19.35
N ASP A 17 16.94 -11.64 -19.89
CA ASP A 17 18.01 -11.13 -20.75
C ASP A 17 17.45 -10.49 -22.02
N TYR A 18 16.43 -11.11 -22.63
CA TYR A 18 15.75 -10.57 -23.81
C TYR A 18 15.07 -9.22 -23.52
N PHE A 19 14.35 -9.08 -22.40
CA PHE A 19 13.69 -7.81 -22.05
C PHE A 19 14.69 -6.73 -21.69
N MET A 20 15.79 -7.06 -21.03
CA MET A 20 16.87 -6.11 -20.74
C MET A 20 17.56 -5.63 -22.03
N GLU A 21 17.86 -6.51 -22.96
CA GLU A 21 18.40 -6.15 -24.27
C GLU A 21 17.43 -5.24 -25.04
N ARG A 22 16.14 -5.56 -25.03
CA ARG A 22 15.10 -4.72 -25.65
C ARG A 22 15.04 -3.32 -25.05
N LYS A 23 15.07 -3.21 -23.72
CA LYS A 23 15.10 -1.92 -23.01
C LYS A 23 16.31 -1.08 -23.45
N GLN A 24 17.48 -1.70 -23.63
CA GLN A 24 18.71 -1.01 -24.04
C GLN A 24 18.76 -0.68 -25.54
N SER A 25 18.15 -1.49 -26.37
CA SER A 25 18.21 -1.32 -27.83
C SER A 25 17.33 -0.18 -28.41
N GLY A 26 16.54 0.49 -27.55
CA GLY A 26 15.64 1.57 -27.95
C GLY A 26 14.45 1.12 -28.81
N LYS A 27 14.23 -0.19 -28.95
CA LYS A 27 13.08 -0.73 -29.69
C LYS A 27 11.83 -0.67 -28.83
N THR A 28 10.75 -0.18 -29.42
CA THR A 28 9.46 -0.13 -28.72
C THR A 28 8.96 -1.54 -28.41
N THR A 29 8.67 -1.77 -27.13
CA THR A 29 8.08 -3.02 -26.62
C THR A 29 6.93 -2.64 -25.70
N ILE A 30 5.77 -3.28 -25.88
CA ILE A 30 4.62 -3.12 -24.98
C ILE A 30 4.54 -4.37 -24.10
N LEU A 31 4.62 -4.15 -22.79
CA LEU A 31 4.44 -5.17 -21.78
C LEU A 31 3.10 -4.93 -21.09
N VAL A 32 2.21 -5.93 -21.12
CA VAL A 32 0.96 -5.93 -20.36
C VAL A 32 1.11 -6.94 -19.23
N THR A 33 1.03 -6.49 -18.00
CA THR A 33 1.24 -7.32 -16.81
C THR A 33 0.63 -6.68 -15.57
N HIS A 34 0.37 -7.48 -14.57
CA HIS A 34 0.05 -7.05 -13.20
C HIS A 34 1.26 -7.21 -12.24
N ASP A 35 2.39 -7.69 -12.73
CA ASP A 35 3.64 -7.77 -11.96
C ASP A 35 4.38 -6.43 -11.97
N MET A 36 4.26 -5.69 -10.88
CA MET A 36 4.87 -4.37 -10.73
C MET A 36 6.39 -4.43 -10.67
N SER A 37 6.97 -5.54 -10.25
CA SER A 37 8.43 -5.75 -10.29
C SER A 37 8.93 -5.81 -11.73
N ALA A 38 8.19 -6.49 -12.62
CA ALA A 38 8.48 -6.51 -14.05
C ALA A 38 8.32 -5.14 -14.70
N VAL A 39 7.28 -4.37 -14.32
CA VAL A 39 7.08 -3.00 -14.81
C VAL A 39 8.27 -2.11 -14.45
N LYS A 40 8.67 -2.07 -13.19
CA LYS A 40 9.83 -1.28 -12.72
C LYS A 40 11.12 -1.69 -13.40
N LYS A 41 11.34 -2.97 -13.60
CA LYS A 41 12.57 -3.52 -14.14
C LYS A 41 12.73 -3.30 -15.65
N TYR A 42 11.67 -3.55 -16.42
CA TYR A 42 11.77 -3.64 -17.89
C TYR A 42 11.23 -2.43 -18.63
N CYS A 43 10.37 -1.62 -18.02
CA CYS A 43 9.75 -0.49 -18.70
C CYS A 43 10.54 0.81 -18.50
N ASN A 44 10.46 1.72 -19.48
CA ASN A 44 10.94 3.10 -19.40
C ASN A 44 9.78 4.07 -19.16
N LYS A 45 8.55 3.62 -19.41
CA LYS A 45 7.31 4.36 -19.21
C LYS A 45 6.20 3.37 -18.93
N ALA A 46 5.29 3.72 -18.05
CA ALA A 46 4.14 2.88 -17.72
C ALA A 46 2.82 3.64 -17.86
N VAL A 47 1.76 2.89 -18.04
CA VAL A 47 0.39 3.38 -18.12
C VAL A 47 -0.48 2.50 -17.23
N LEU A 48 -1.16 3.11 -16.28
CA LEU A 48 -2.18 2.44 -15.47
C LEU A 48 -3.54 2.64 -16.12
N ILE A 49 -4.21 1.53 -16.41
CA ILE A 49 -5.56 1.51 -16.98
C ILE A 49 -6.49 0.88 -15.95
N GLU A 50 -7.58 1.59 -15.63
CA GLU A 50 -8.63 1.14 -14.73
C GLU A 50 -9.98 1.34 -15.37
N HIS A 51 -10.83 0.32 -15.35
CA HIS A 51 -12.19 0.35 -15.98
C HIS A 51 -12.21 0.87 -17.44
N GLY A 52 -11.16 0.58 -18.22
CA GLY A 52 -11.02 1.01 -19.61
C GLY A 52 -10.55 2.46 -19.80
N LEU A 53 -10.26 3.18 -18.74
CA LEU A 53 -9.76 4.55 -18.76
C LEU A 53 -8.30 4.60 -18.35
N VAL A 54 -7.53 5.51 -18.96
CA VAL A 54 -6.15 5.80 -18.54
C VAL A 54 -6.20 6.62 -17.26
N LYS A 55 -5.67 6.07 -16.17
CA LYS A 55 -5.63 6.71 -14.86
C LYS A 55 -4.34 7.49 -14.62
N VAL A 56 -3.20 6.86 -14.89
CA VAL A 56 -1.88 7.44 -14.70
C VAL A 56 -0.96 7.06 -15.85
N VAL A 57 -0.14 8.00 -16.30
CA VAL A 57 0.92 7.78 -17.30
C VAL A 57 2.18 8.44 -16.79
N GLY A 58 3.28 7.71 -16.68
CA GLY A 58 4.51 8.30 -16.17
C GLY A 58 5.65 7.32 -15.99
N ASP A 59 6.47 7.62 -15.01
CA ASP A 59 7.58 6.79 -14.59
C ASP A 59 7.09 5.42 -14.09
N PRO A 60 7.78 4.31 -14.43
CA PRO A 60 7.36 2.96 -14.01
C PRO A 60 7.25 2.78 -12.50
N ASP A 61 8.11 3.44 -11.70
CA ASP A 61 8.05 3.34 -10.25
C ASP A 61 6.83 4.07 -9.69
N GLU A 62 6.53 5.27 -10.20
CA GLU A 62 5.35 6.04 -9.80
C GLU A 62 4.05 5.29 -10.14
N VAL A 63 3.95 4.79 -11.38
CA VAL A 63 2.76 4.06 -11.84
C VAL A 63 2.58 2.75 -11.09
N ALA A 64 3.66 2.00 -10.83
CA ALA A 64 3.62 0.76 -10.05
C ALA A 64 3.24 1.00 -8.59
N ASN A 65 3.71 2.09 -8.00
CA ASN A 65 3.33 2.48 -6.64
C ASN A 65 1.85 2.87 -6.58
N GLN A 66 1.36 3.63 -7.58
CA GLN A 66 -0.07 3.96 -7.69
C GLN A 66 -0.94 2.71 -7.85
N TYR A 67 -0.53 1.75 -8.69
CA TYR A 67 -1.24 0.47 -8.84
C TYR A 67 -1.29 -0.31 -7.53
N SER A 68 -0.16 -0.40 -6.82
CA SER A 68 -0.11 -1.07 -5.51
C SER A 68 -0.96 -0.37 -4.48
N PHE A 69 -0.97 0.97 -4.51
CA PHE A 69 -1.83 1.80 -3.68
C PHE A 69 -3.31 1.58 -4.01
N ASP A 70 -3.68 1.58 -5.29
CA ASP A 70 -5.07 1.36 -5.74
C ASP A 70 -5.55 -0.04 -5.38
N ASN A 71 -4.71 -1.07 -5.50
CA ASN A 71 -5.06 -2.43 -5.09
C ASN A 71 -5.16 -2.57 -3.57
N ALA A 72 -4.31 -1.90 -2.81
CA ALA A 72 -4.46 -1.80 -1.36
C ALA A 72 -5.69 -0.96 -0.98
N ALA A 73 -5.99 0.09 -1.74
CA ALA A 73 -7.19 0.91 -1.62
C ALA A 73 -8.40 0.32 -2.34
N GLY A 74 -8.22 -0.49 -3.37
CA GLY A 74 -9.28 -1.15 -4.16
C GLY A 74 -9.91 -2.35 -3.45
N GLN A 75 -9.32 -2.79 -2.35
CA GLN A 75 -10.09 -3.41 -1.27
C GLN A 75 -10.88 -2.36 -0.46
N LYS A 76 -10.78 -1.07 -0.80
CA LYS A 76 -11.80 -0.10 -0.40
C LYS A 76 -13.08 -0.43 -1.17
N VAL A 77 -14.13 -0.69 -0.44
CA VAL A 77 -15.48 -0.43 -0.87
C VAL A 77 -15.47 0.91 -1.63
N SER A 78 -15.62 0.86 -2.94
CA SER A 78 -15.68 2.05 -3.80
C SER A 78 -16.78 2.98 -3.27
N ASN A 79 -16.40 4.20 -2.90
CA ASN A 79 -17.33 5.27 -2.51
C ASN A 79 -18.05 5.88 -3.73
N ASP A 80 -18.53 5.04 -4.65
CA ASP A 80 -19.51 5.45 -5.63
C ASP A 80 -20.60 4.38 -5.71
N ASP A 81 -21.73 4.68 -5.05
CA ASP A 81 -23.05 4.07 -5.18
C ASP A 81 -23.26 2.61 -4.75
N VAL A 82 -22.43 2.05 -3.88
CA VAL A 82 -22.88 0.94 -3.03
C VAL A 82 -23.12 1.48 -1.63
N VAL A 83 -24.35 1.75 -1.31
CA VAL A 83 -24.81 1.87 0.08
C VAL A 83 -24.50 0.52 0.73
N VAL A 84 -23.35 0.39 1.39
CA VAL A 84 -23.09 -0.72 2.29
C VAL A 84 -24.03 -0.50 3.46
N GLU A 85 -25.19 -1.18 3.45
CA GLU A 85 -26.06 -1.24 4.60
C GLU A 85 -25.24 -1.87 5.73
N ASN A 86 -24.85 -1.04 6.71
CA ASN A 86 -24.05 -1.36 7.89
C ASN A 86 -22.57 -1.69 7.63
N PRO A 87 -21.68 -0.68 7.44
CA PRO A 87 -20.25 -0.93 7.42
C PRO A 87 -19.80 -1.50 8.78
N LYS A 88 -18.98 -2.55 8.76
CA LYS A 88 -18.44 -3.20 9.98
C LYS A 88 -17.64 -2.21 10.83
N ILE A 89 -16.95 -1.27 10.17
CA ILE A 89 -16.12 -0.24 10.80
C ILE A 89 -16.59 1.15 10.33
N THR A 90 -16.73 2.05 11.27
CA THR A 90 -17.03 3.47 11.03
C THR A 90 -16.05 4.36 11.78
N ASP A 91 -15.99 5.64 11.40
CA ASP A 91 -15.22 6.69 12.06
C ASP A 91 -13.75 6.30 12.34
N LEU A 92 -13.07 5.71 11.32
CA LEU A 92 -11.64 5.45 11.39
C LEU A 92 -10.89 6.78 11.31
N GLN A 93 -10.22 7.13 12.40
CA GLN A 93 -9.42 8.34 12.55
C GLN A 93 -7.98 7.97 12.89
N VAL A 94 -7.05 8.70 12.29
CA VAL A 94 -5.63 8.63 12.58
C VAL A 94 -5.17 10.01 13.00
N LYS A 95 -4.57 10.12 14.17
CA LYS A 95 -4.11 11.37 14.74
C LYS A 95 -2.63 11.28 15.09
N LEU A 96 -1.81 12.13 14.47
CA LEU A 96 -0.42 12.30 14.89
C LEU A 96 -0.39 12.99 16.26
N LEU A 97 0.39 12.47 17.19
CA LEU A 97 0.56 13.00 18.55
C LEU A 97 1.81 13.89 18.68
N ASN A 98 2.66 13.90 17.67
CA ASN A 98 3.80 14.78 17.54
C ASN A 98 3.44 16.02 16.70
N ASP A 99 4.36 16.99 16.68
CA ASP A 99 4.36 18.04 15.67
C ASP A 99 4.60 17.48 14.27
N ASN A 100 4.18 18.20 13.22
CA ASN A 100 4.38 17.76 11.82
C ASN A 100 5.86 17.65 11.40
N ILE A 101 6.76 18.21 12.18
CA ILE A 101 8.20 18.09 12.00
C ILE A 101 8.75 17.33 13.21
N ILE A 102 9.32 16.18 12.98
CA ILE A 102 9.84 15.29 14.02
C ILE A 102 11.36 15.26 13.89
N SER A 103 12.07 15.51 15.00
CA SER A 103 13.53 15.41 15.03
C SER A 103 13.98 13.95 15.00
N PRO A 104 15.19 13.63 14.47
CA PRO A 104 15.66 12.25 14.33
C PRO A 104 15.87 11.51 15.66
N ASP A 105 15.95 12.24 16.76
CA ASP A 105 16.08 11.72 18.13
C ASP A 105 14.73 11.51 18.83
N GLN A 106 13.63 11.87 18.16
CA GLN A 106 12.27 11.71 18.66
C GLN A 106 11.63 10.48 18.04
N ASP A 107 10.76 9.83 18.82
CA ASP A 107 9.89 8.79 18.32
C ASP A 107 8.66 9.41 17.67
N ILE A 108 8.16 8.79 16.58
CA ILE A 108 6.84 9.11 16.09
C ILE A 108 5.79 8.44 16.97
N SER A 109 4.73 9.19 17.31
CA SER A 109 3.62 8.69 18.09
C SER A 109 2.31 9.09 17.41
N PHE A 110 1.40 8.13 17.26
CA PHE A 110 0.09 8.37 16.67
C PHE A 110 -0.98 7.51 17.34
N GLU A 111 -2.18 8.04 17.34
CA GLU A 111 -3.38 7.39 17.86
C GLU A 111 -4.28 6.99 16.69
N ILE A 112 -4.78 5.77 16.74
CA ILE A 112 -5.75 5.23 15.79
C ILE A 112 -7.02 4.92 16.56
N SER A 113 -8.14 5.45 16.12
CA SER A 113 -9.44 5.17 16.73
C SER A 113 -10.49 4.85 15.66
N TYR A 114 -11.40 3.93 15.98
CA TYR A 114 -12.48 3.50 15.08
C TYR A 114 -13.63 2.87 15.87
N ASP A 115 -14.80 2.86 15.27
CA ASP A 115 -15.98 2.20 15.84
C ASP A 115 -16.25 0.87 15.13
N VAL A 116 -16.42 -0.19 15.92
CA VAL A 116 -16.77 -1.54 15.45
C VAL A 116 -18.27 -1.74 15.65
N ASN A 117 -19.02 -1.92 14.56
CA ASN A 117 -20.48 -1.98 14.57
C ASN A 117 -21.04 -3.40 14.80
N GLU A 118 -20.18 -4.41 14.70
CA GLU A 118 -20.53 -5.83 14.89
C GLU A 118 -19.63 -6.46 15.96
N ASP A 119 -20.05 -7.59 16.54
CA ASP A 119 -19.21 -8.34 17.47
C ASP A 119 -18.17 -9.17 16.69
N ILE A 120 -17.11 -8.51 16.26
CA ILE A 120 -16.01 -9.12 15.50
C ILE A 120 -14.66 -8.86 16.16
N GLU A 121 -13.71 -9.73 15.86
CA GLU A 121 -12.32 -9.54 16.24
C GLU A 121 -11.63 -8.70 15.18
N THR A 122 -10.91 -7.67 15.62
CA THR A 122 -10.17 -6.76 14.73
C THR A 122 -8.76 -6.51 15.22
N TYR A 123 -7.88 -6.21 14.30
CA TYR A 123 -6.55 -5.69 14.58
C TYR A 123 -6.17 -4.58 13.59
N ILE A 124 -5.16 -3.81 13.94
CA ILE A 124 -4.64 -2.72 13.11
C ILE A 124 -3.32 -3.16 12.46
N ALA A 125 -3.15 -2.85 11.18
CA ALA A 125 -1.85 -2.86 10.53
C ALA A 125 -1.57 -1.47 9.96
N PHE A 126 -0.31 -1.03 10.03
CA PHE A 126 0.10 0.25 9.47
C PHE A 126 1.45 0.18 8.79
N SER A 127 1.70 1.13 7.91
CA SER A 127 2.99 1.35 7.26
C SER A 127 3.36 2.82 7.23
N LEU A 128 4.65 3.10 7.32
CA LEU A 128 5.27 4.39 7.05
C LEU A 128 6.01 4.30 5.72
N THR A 129 5.66 5.18 4.80
CA THR A 129 6.22 5.25 3.45
C THR A 129 6.96 6.56 3.26
N ASP A 130 8.18 6.53 2.74
CA ASP A 130 8.88 7.71 2.22
C ASP A 130 8.19 8.15 0.94
N ILE A 131 7.54 9.32 0.98
CA ILE A 131 6.76 9.84 -0.16
C ILE A 131 7.66 10.14 -1.35
N ASP A 132 8.84 10.70 -1.10
CA ASP A 132 9.74 11.17 -2.16
C ASP A 132 10.38 9.98 -2.92
N ARG A 133 10.57 8.84 -2.24
CA ARG A 133 11.16 7.63 -2.83
C ARG A 133 10.14 6.53 -3.13
N GLY A 134 8.93 6.63 -2.62
CA GLY A 134 7.88 5.62 -2.78
C GLY A 134 8.22 4.27 -2.15
N ILE A 135 9.02 4.26 -1.08
CA ILE A 135 9.45 3.01 -0.41
C ILE A 135 8.87 2.90 0.99
N TRP A 136 8.53 1.68 1.36
CA TRP A 136 8.14 1.38 2.74
C TRP A 136 9.37 1.44 3.65
N ILE A 137 9.28 2.26 4.68
CA ILE A 137 10.33 2.44 5.68
C ILE A 137 10.10 1.52 6.88
N TYR A 138 8.85 1.42 7.31
CA TYR A 138 8.47 0.66 8.49
C TYR A 138 7.05 0.16 8.36
N ASN A 139 6.78 -1.02 8.86
CA ASN A 139 5.43 -1.56 9.00
C ASN A 139 5.32 -2.37 10.29
N ASP A 140 4.13 -2.37 10.88
CA ASP A 140 3.82 -3.13 12.08
C ASP A 140 2.31 -3.39 12.17
N ASN A 141 1.93 -4.23 13.11
CA ASN A 141 0.54 -4.56 13.34
C ASN A 141 0.27 -4.93 14.81
N SER A 142 -1.01 -4.95 15.18
CA SER A 142 -1.47 -5.37 16.50
C SER A 142 -2.06 -6.80 16.51
N MET A 143 -1.62 -7.68 15.63
CA MET A 143 -2.18 -9.03 15.49
C MET A 143 -2.09 -9.85 16.79
N ASP A 144 -1.03 -9.66 17.58
CA ASP A 144 -0.86 -10.31 18.88
C ASP A 144 -1.73 -9.70 20.00
N ASN A 145 -2.31 -8.51 19.75
CA ASN A 145 -3.16 -7.75 20.66
C ASN A 145 -4.49 -7.39 19.97
N LYS A 146 -5.15 -8.38 19.41
CA LYS A 146 -6.45 -8.19 18.77
C LYS A 146 -7.49 -7.71 19.76
N THR A 147 -8.42 -6.90 19.26
CA THR A 147 -9.56 -6.42 20.06
C THR A 147 -10.84 -7.11 19.60
N SER A 148 -11.63 -7.57 20.53
CA SER A 148 -12.93 -8.22 20.25
C SER A 148 -14.09 -7.33 20.68
N GLY A 149 -15.26 -7.60 20.13
CA GLY A 149 -16.51 -6.93 20.47
C GLY A 149 -16.73 -5.62 19.73
N SER A 150 -17.99 -5.19 19.73
CA SER A 150 -18.42 -3.90 19.17
C SER A 150 -18.00 -2.71 20.03
N GLY A 151 -18.14 -1.50 19.48
CA GLY A 151 -17.87 -0.22 20.12
C GLY A 151 -16.55 0.43 19.75
N ARG A 152 -16.26 1.57 20.39
CA ARG A 152 -15.05 2.37 20.13
C ARG A 152 -13.79 1.63 20.54
N LYS A 153 -12.83 1.58 19.63
CA LYS A 153 -11.49 1.07 19.85
C LYS A 153 -10.50 2.21 19.68
N THR A 154 -9.48 2.25 20.53
CA THR A 154 -8.41 3.24 20.45
C THR A 154 -7.08 2.56 20.76
N LEU A 155 -6.10 2.73 19.89
CA LEU A 155 -4.74 2.22 20.03
C LEU A 155 -3.75 3.35 19.80
N THR A 156 -2.70 3.38 20.62
CA THR A 156 -1.59 4.32 20.46
C THR A 156 -0.35 3.53 20.08
N TYR A 157 0.30 3.98 19.01
CA TYR A 157 1.58 3.46 18.57
C TYR A 157 2.68 4.47 18.81
N LYS A 158 3.85 3.93 19.10
CA LYS A 158 5.09 4.69 19.25
C LYS A 158 6.22 3.90 18.61
N CYS A 159 6.91 4.49 17.65
CA CYS A 159 8.08 3.87 17.04
C CYS A 159 9.23 4.86 16.85
N SER A 160 10.45 4.35 16.91
CA SER A 160 11.64 5.16 16.73
C SER A 160 11.89 5.41 15.25
N LEU A 161 12.20 6.67 14.93
CA LEU A 161 12.69 7.09 13.61
C LEU A 161 14.21 7.27 13.60
N ALA A 162 14.92 6.72 14.59
CA ALA A 162 16.38 6.81 14.65
C ALA A 162 17.00 6.35 13.31
N HIS A 163 17.98 7.11 12.85
CA HIS A 163 18.69 6.90 11.58
C HIS A 163 17.92 7.35 10.31
N LEU A 164 16.73 7.92 10.44
CA LEU A 164 16.02 8.52 9.32
C LEU A 164 16.18 10.04 9.32
N ASN A 165 16.68 10.61 8.24
CA ASN A 165 16.91 12.04 8.12
C ASN A 165 16.30 12.60 6.84
N ASN A 166 15.68 13.77 6.93
CA ASN A 166 15.17 14.54 5.78
C ASN A 166 14.27 13.73 4.84
N ILE A 167 13.29 13.05 5.41
CA ILE A 167 12.30 12.28 4.67
C ILE A 167 10.90 12.81 4.94
N LYS A 168 10.03 12.67 3.96
CA LYS A 168 8.60 12.93 4.13
C LYS A 168 7.91 11.58 4.28
N LEU A 169 7.25 11.39 5.42
CA LEU A 169 6.56 10.16 5.73
C LEU A 169 5.06 10.30 5.49
N LYS A 170 4.49 9.27 4.92
CA LYS A 170 3.06 9.02 4.83
C LYS A 170 2.72 7.84 5.75
N LEU A 171 1.73 8.04 6.60
CA LEU A 171 1.18 6.98 7.45
C LEU A 171 -0.06 6.40 6.79
N GLN A 172 -0.05 5.10 6.58
CA GLN A 172 -1.20 4.34 6.06
C GLN A 172 -1.63 3.32 7.10
N VAL A 173 -2.92 3.29 7.40
CA VAL A 173 -3.51 2.45 8.45
C VAL A 173 -4.63 1.62 7.87
N SER A 174 -4.67 0.33 8.21
CA SER A 174 -5.79 -0.56 7.91
C SER A 174 -6.32 -1.22 9.17
N VAL A 175 -7.63 -1.38 9.24
CA VAL A 175 -8.29 -2.26 10.20
C VAL A 175 -8.59 -3.58 9.48
N ARG A 176 -8.23 -4.69 10.11
CA ARG A 176 -8.39 -6.03 9.55
C ARG A 176 -9.17 -6.93 10.49
N ASP A 177 -9.87 -7.89 9.93
CA ASP A 177 -10.57 -8.94 10.68
C ASP A 177 -9.67 -10.16 10.96
N LYS A 178 -10.23 -11.18 11.59
CA LYS A 178 -9.50 -12.41 11.97
C LYS A 178 -9.02 -13.23 10.75
N GLU A 179 -9.64 -13.08 9.57
CA GLU A 179 -9.25 -13.70 8.30
C GLU A 179 -8.23 -12.87 7.52
N ASP A 180 -7.64 -11.83 8.14
CA ASP A 180 -6.72 -10.88 7.51
C ASP A 180 -7.34 -10.05 6.36
N GLN A 181 -8.68 -9.96 6.32
CA GLN A 181 -9.37 -9.12 5.36
C GLN A 181 -9.33 -7.66 5.82
N MET A 182 -8.95 -6.75 4.92
CA MET A 182 -9.01 -5.32 5.18
C MET A 182 -10.46 -4.85 5.15
N ILE A 183 -10.96 -4.35 6.29
CA ILE A 183 -12.34 -3.88 6.46
C ILE A 183 -12.47 -2.36 6.62
N ALA A 184 -11.36 -1.66 6.86
CA ALA A 184 -11.29 -0.20 6.79
C ALA A 184 -9.85 0.25 6.49
N PHE A 185 -9.71 1.44 5.90
CA PHE A 185 -8.41 2.02 5.55
C PHE A 185 -8.43 3.54 5.71
N ALA A 186 -7.32 4.09 6.18
CA ALA A 186 -7.05 5.52 6.21
C ALA A 186 -5.60 5.80 5.79
N ASP A 187 -5.39 6.92 5.11
CA ASP A 187 -4.06 7.45 4.86
C ASP A 187 -3.96 8.92 5.33
N SER A 188 -2.79 9.28 5.88
CA SER A 188 -2.55 10.58 6.52
C SER A 188 -1.13 11.07 6.30
#